data_1e0f04bfe04cfbcbf97d4ff6956d3d92
#
_entry.id   1e0f04bfe04cfbcbf97d4ff6956d3d92
#
_cell.length_a   1.000
_cell.length_b   1.000
_cell.length_c   1.000
_cell.angle_alpha   90.00
_cell.angle_beta   90.00
_cell.angle_gamma   90.00
#
_symmetry.space_group_name_H-M   'P 1'
#
loop_
_entity.id
_entity.type
_entity.pdbx_description
1 polymer ?
#
loop_
_entity_poly.entity_id
_entity_poly.type
_entity_poly.pdbx_seq_one_letter_code
_entity_poly.pdbx_strand_id
1 'polypeptide(L)'
;MFKAIVGASTLEDALDSVSVLVDECKIRLNEDEFAIRAVDPANVGMVDLSLAADAFESYNADGGVIGVNLAKLEDFIGMANGNQLIELELDEQTRKLNIRMDGLSSTLALIDPDSIRQEPDIPDLDLPAEIVLEGAQLDRGIKAADMVSDHVRLRVNNQTEAYHIEAEGDTDDVDFELSADDLIRLTAGTADSRTWTRPFRRMQR
;
A
#
# COMPACT_ATOMS: atom_id res chain seq x y z
N MET A 1 8.51 8.37 -22.52
CA MET A 1 7.11 8.08 -22.97
C MET A 1 6.48 7.10 -21.99
N PHE A 2 5.21 7.29 -21.60
CA PHE A 2 4.49 6.30 -20.79
C PHE A 2 3.09 6.08 -21.35
N LYS A 3 2.76 4.81 -21.55
CA LYS A 3 1.41 4.37 -21.92
C LYS A 3 1.15 3.00 -21.33
N ALA A 4 0.01 2.83 -20.65
CA ALA A 4 -0.37 1.58 -20.00
C ALA A 4 -1.88 1.33 -20.09
N ILE A 5 -2.25 0.05 -20.03
CA ILE A 5 -3.64 -0.41 -19.89
C ILE A 5 -3.67 -1.37 -18.69
N VAL A 6 -4.54 -1.09 -17.73
CA VAL A 6 -4.62 -1.84 -16.48
C VAL A 6 -6.07 -2.05 -16.08
N GLY A 7 -6.36 -3.14 -15.35
CA GLY A 7 -7.66 -3.36 -14.73
C GLY A 7 -7.95 -2.31 -13.66
N ALA A 8 -9.18 -1.79 -13.62
CA ALA A 8 -9.58 -0.78 -12.66
C ALA A 8 -9.33 -1.23 -11.22
N SER A 9 -9.75 -2.46 -10.86
CA SER A 9 -9.54 -3.00 -9.51
C SER A 9 -8.06 -3.09 -9.11
N THR A 10 -7.18 -3.50 -10.04
CA THR A 10 -5.75 -3.60 -9.76
C THR A 10 -5.13 -2.23 -9.45
N LEU A 11 -5.53 -1.21 -10.22
CA LEU A 11 -5.03 0.14 -10.00
C LEU A 11 -5.64 0.78 -8.75
N GLU A 12 -6.93 0.56 -8.48
CA GLU A 12 -7.65 1.02 -7.29
C GLU A 12 -7.00 0.44 -6.02
N ASP A 13 -6.84 -0.88 -5.93
CA ASP A 13 -6.19 -1.55 -4.78
C ASP A 13 -4.77 -1.01 -4.52
N ALA A 14 -4.03 -0.75 -5.61
CA ALA A 14 -2.67 -0.20 -5.52
C ALA A 14 -2.68 1.22 -4.95
N LEU A 15 -3.54 2.10 -5.45
CA LEU A 15 -3.61 3.49 -5.00
C LEU A 15 -4.18 3.59 -3.58
N ASP A 16 -5.21 2.83 -3.25
CA ASP A 16 -5.80 2.76 -1.92
C ASP A 16 -4.74 2.43 -0.85
N SER A 17 -3.80 1.52 -1.17
CA SER A 17 -2.71 1.17 -0.26
C SER A 17 -1.76 2.33 0.05
N VAL A 18 -1.65 3.31 -0.85
CA VAL A 18 -0.78 4.48 -0.72
C VAL A 18 -1.51 5.66 -0.09
N SER A 19 -2.78 5.88 -0.47
CA SER A 19 -3.57 7.04 -0.05
C SER A 19 -3.89 7.04 1.44
N VAL A 20 -3.81 5.87 2.11
CA VAL A 20 -3.88 5.80 3.59
C VAL A 20 -2.75 6.56 4.29
N LEU A 21 -1.62 6.80 3.61
CA LEU A 21 -0.46 7.46 4.19
C LEU A 21 -0.28 8.90 3.72
N VAL A 22 -0.58 9.18 2.44
CA VAL A 22 -0.27 10.46 1.81
C VAL A 22 -1.36 10.89 0.82
N ASP A 23 -1.53 12.20 0.64
CA ASP A 23 -2.49 12.76 -0.32
C ASP A 23 -1.88 12.94 -1.72
N GLU A 24 -0.55 12.92 -1.82
CA GLU A 24 0.20 13.06 -3.07
C GLU A 24 1.46 12.21 -3.03
N CYS A 25 1.84 11.66 -4.16
CA CYS A 25 3.02 10.80 -4.26
C CYS A 25 3.76 10.95 -5.58
N LYS A 26 4.99 10.42 -5.59
CA LYS A 26 5.77 10.19 -6.82
C LYS A 26 5.50 8.80 -7.34
N ILE A 27 5.22 8.71 -8.63
CA ILE A 27 5.13 7.44 -9.35
C ILE A 27 6.36 7.32 -10.24
N ARG A 28 7.12 6.25 -10.07
CA ARG A 28 8.24 5.87 -10.93
C ARG A 28 7.73 4.96 -12.02
N LEU A 29 7.96 5.38 -13.24
CA LEU A 29 7.54 4.68 -14.45
C LEU A 29 8.78 3.99 -15.05
N ASN A 30 9.18 2.87 -14.46
CA ASN A 30 10.32 2.09 -14.92
C ASN A 30 9.93 1.23 -16.13
N GLU A 31 10.91 0.68 -16.87
CA GLU A 31 10.64 -0.12 -18.07
C GLU A 31 9.83 -1.39 -17.76
N ASP A 32 9.98 -1.96 -16.57
CA ASP A 32 9.43 -3.25 -16.14
C ASP A 32 8.45 -3.17 -14.97
N GLU A 33 8.27 -1.97 -14.39
CA GLU A 33 7.38 -1.79 -13.26
C GLU A 33 6.84 -0.35 -13.11
N PHE A 34 5.67 -0.26 -12.54
CA PHE A 34 5.06 0.96 -12.01
C PHE A 34 5.27 0.95 -10.48
N ALA A 35 6.06 1.87 -9.97
CA ALA A 35 6.46 1.85 -8.57
C ALA A 35 6.11 3.14 -7.84
N ILE A 36 5.64 2.99 -6.59
CA ILE A 36 5.37 4.11 -5.68
C ILE A 36 6.08 3.83 -4.37
N ARG A 37 6.83 4.82 -3.91
CA ARG A 37 7.34 4.84 -2.55
C ARG A 37 6.90 6.12 -1.88
N ALA A 38 6.27 6.03 -0.72
CA ALA A 38 5.78 7.16 0.02
C ALA A 38 5.98 6.98 1.53
N VAL A 39 6.21 8.08 2.22
CA VAL A 39 6.35 8.13 3.68
C VAL A 39 5.35 9.14 4.23
N ASP A 40 4.69 8.79 5.31
CA ASP A 40 3.75 9.67 5.97
C ASP A 40 4.42 10.94 6.54
N PRO A 41 3.68 12.04 6.75
CA PRO A 41 4.26 13.28 7.25
C PRO A 41 5.01 13.17 8.59
N ALA A 42 4.66 12.20 9.43
CA ALA A 42 5.29 11.97 10.72
C ALA A 42 6.54 11.05 10.65
N ASN A 43 6.87 10.51 9.48
CA ASN A 43 7.95 9.51 9.27
C ASN A 43 7.82 8.24 10.12
N VAL A 44 6.60 7.79 10.39
CA VAL A 44 6.34 6.58 11.18
C VAL A 44 5.82 5.43 10.33
N GLY A 45 5.31 5.72 9.13
CA GLY A 45 4.83 4.73 8.17
C GLY A 45 5.39 4.99 6.78
N MET A 46 5.72 3.92 6.06
CA MET A 46 6.13 3.97 4.67
C MET A 46 5.44 2.88 3.89
N VAL A 47 5.09 3.18 2.66
CA VAL A 47 4.67 2.20 1.66
C VAL A 47 5.72 2.15 0.56
N ASP A 48 6.08 0.94 0.15
CA ASP A 48 6.89 0.65 -1.03
C ASP A 48 6.09 -0.34 -1.88
N LEU A 49 5.52 0.15 -2.97
CA LEU A 49 4.62 -0.57 -3.85
C LEU A 49 5.28 -0.72 -5.21
N SER A 50 5.23 -1.92 -5.75
CA SER A 50 5.63 -2.23 -7.12
C SER A 50 4.53 -3.04 -7.80
N LEU A 51 4.08 -2.57 -8.96
CA LEU A 51 3.28 -3.32 -9.91
C LEU A 51 4.16 -3.66 -11.11
N ALA A 52 4.49 -4.94 -11.27
CA ALA A 52 5.26 -5.41 -12.40
C ALA A 52 4.50 -5.18 -13.72
N ALA A 53 5.22 -5.02 -14.82
CA ALA A 53 4.61 -4.78 -16.13
C ALA A 53 3.60 -5.86 -16.55
N ASP A 54 3.75 -7.08 -16.07
CA ASP A 54 2.84 -8.21 -16.34
C ASP A 54 1.51 -8.15 -15.56
N ALA A 55 1.40 -7.26 -14.56
CA ALA A 55 0.12 -6.94 -13.92
C ALA A 55 -0.78 -6.04 -14.78
N PHE A 56 -0.25 -5.51 -15.89
CA PHE A 56 -0.96 -4.68 -16.86
C PHE A 56 -1.33 -5.49 -18.09
N GLU A 57 -2.45 -5.16 -18.73
CA GLU A 57 -2.78 -5.69 -20.06
C GLU A 57 -1.78 -5.19 -21.13
N SER A 58 -1.25 -3.99 -20.94
CA SER A 58 -0.20 -3.40 -21.77
C SER A 58 0.57 -2.38 -20.94
N TYR A 59 1.89 -2.44 -20.99
CA TYR A 59 2.77 -1.52 -20.29
C TYR A 59 3.92 -1.10 -21.21
N ASN A 60 4.16 0.19 -21.33
CA ASN A 60 5.27 0.76 -22.08
C ASN A 60 5.73 2.04 -21.38
N ALA A 61 6.94 2.03 -20.86
CA ALA A 61 7.58 3.16 -20.20
C ALA A 61 9.07 3.21 -20.56
N ASP A 62 9.56 4.42 -20.83
CA ASP A 62 11.00 4.66 -21.10
C ASP A 62 11.73 5.19 -19.85
N GLY A 63 11.12 5.03 -18.68
CA GLY A 63 11.58 5.62 -17.43
C GLY A 63 10.99 6.99 -17.16
N GLY A 64 11.15 7.46 -15.94
CA GLY A 64 10.70 8.77 -15.50
C GLY A 64 9.96 8.76 -14.16
N VAL A 65 9.72 9.96 -13.65
CA VAL A 65 8.99 10.18 -12.39
C VAL A 65 7.91 11.23 -12.63
N ILE A 66 6.70 10.93 -12.19
CA ILE A 66 5.58 11.86 -12.19
C ILE A 66 5.07 12.09 -10.77
N GLY A 67 4.63 13.30 -10.47
CA GLY A 67 3.94 13.62 -9.22
C GLY A 67 2.43 13.65 -9.44
N VAL A 68 1.68 12.98 -8.57
CA VAL A 68 0.22 12.92 -8.67
C VAL A 68 -0.47 13.30 -7.37
N ASN A 69 -1.65 13.92 -7.49
CA ASN A 69 -2.59 14.03 -6.39
C ASN A 69 -3.45 12.76 -6.39
N LEU A 70 -3.33 11.95 -5.32
CA LEU A 70 -3.96 10.64 -5.22
C LEU A 70 -5.48 10.75 -5.20
N ALA A 71 -6.04 11.62 -4.38
CA ALA A 71 -7.49 11.78 -4.28
C ALA A 71 -8.14 12.08 -5.64
N LYS A 72 -7.50 12.95 -6.45
CA LYS A 72 -8.02 13.25 -7.80
C LYS A 72 -7.87 12.07 -8.76
N LEU A 73 -6.79 11.30 -8.63
CA LEU A 73 -6.60 10.12 -9.46
C LEU A 73 -7.61 9.03 -9.09
N GLU A 74 -7.80 8.79 -7.80
CA GLU A 74 -8.79 7.84 -7.26
C GLU A 74 -10.23 8.22 -7.63
N ASP A 75 -10.59 9.52 -7.58
CA ASP A 75 -11.90 10.00 -8.01
C ASP A 75 -12.21 9.62 -9.48
N PHE A 76 -11.20 9.66 -10.37
CA PHE A 76 -11.38 9.24 -11.75
C PHE A 76 -11.44 7.73 -11.90
N ILE A 77 -10.57 7.01 -11.23
CA ILE A 77 -10.49 5.53 -11.30
C ILE A 77 -11.74 4.92 -10.69
N GLY A 78 -12.23 5.43 -9.59
CA GLY A 78 -13.46 4.99 -8.91
C GLY A 78 -14.75 5.18 -9.72
N MET A 79 -14.70 5.89 -10.87
CA MET A 79 -15.82 5.91 -11.83
C MET A 79 -15.88 4.64 -12.68
N ALA A 80 -14.81 3.85 -12.74
CA ALA A 80 -14.78 2.60 -13.46
C ALA A 80 -15.46 1.49 -12.65
N ASN A 81 -16.07 0.52 -13.36
CA ASN A 81 -16.44 -0.74 -12.72
C ASN A 81 -15.19 -1.63 -12.61
N GLY A 82 -15.09 -2.44 -11.56
CA GLY A 82 -13.88 -3.21 -11.24
C GLY A 82 -13.30 -4.07 -12.37
N ASN A 83 -14.12 -4.49 -13.34
CA ASN A 83 -13.69 -5.27 -14.51
C ASN A 83 -13.33 -4.41 -15.75
N GLN A 84 -13.43 -3.08 -15.66
CA GLN A 84 -13.07 -2.20 -16.77
C GLN A 84 -11.57 -2.02 -16.89
N LEU A 85 -11.13 -1.76 -18.11
CA LEU A 85 -9.75 -1.40 -18.40
C LEU A 85 -9.62 0.14 -18.42
N ILE A 86 -8.55 0.60 -17.81
CA ILE A 86 -8.15 2.00 -17.77
C ILE A 86 -6.90 2.16 -18.63
N GLU A 87 -6.97 3.06 -19.59
CA GLU A 87 -5.81 3.49 -20.38
C GLU A 87 -5.21 4.74 -19.74
N LEU A 88 -3.92 4.69 -19.45
CA LEU A 88 -3.11 5.78 -18.92
C LEU A 88 -2.08 6.19 -19.98
N GLU A 89 -1.98 7.49 -20.27
CA GLU A 89 -1.01 8.02 -21.23
C GLU A 89 -0.44 9.35 -20.75
N LEU A 90 0.88 9.41 -20.62
CA LEU A 90 1.58 10.63 -20.22
C LEU A 90 1.81 11.54 -21.41
N ASP A 91 1.28 12.75 -21.35
CA ASP A 91 1.68 13.85 -22.22
C ASP A 91 2.81 14.64 -21.54
N GLU A 92 4.03 14.36 -21.95
CA GLU A 92 5.24 14.99 -21.39
C GLU A 92 5.32 16.49 -21.73
N GLN A 93 4.77 16.93 -22.85
CA GLN A 93 4.83 18.33 -23.27
C GLN A 93 3.95 19.21 -22.39
N THR A 94 2.76 18.72 -22.06
CA THR A 94 1.81 19.45 -21.21
C THR A 94 1.89 19.07 -19.75
N ARG A 95 2.69 18.06 -19.39
CA ARG A 95 2.80 17.48 -18.05
C ARG A 95 1.42 17.07 -17.49
N LYS A 96 0.70 16.27 -18.27
CA LYS A 96 -0.63 15.78 -17.94
C LYS A 96 -0.71 14.29 -18.14
N LEU A 97 -1.45 13.62 -17.24
CA LEU A 97 -1.82 12.22 -17.39
C LEU A 97 -3.23 12.16 -18.01
N ASN A 98 -3.32 11.61 -19.21
CA ASN A 98 -4.59 11.31 -19.87
C ASN A 98 -5.09 9.95 -19.36
N ILE A 99 -6.34 9.91 -18.91
CA ILE A 99 -7.00 8.73 -18.36
C ILE A 99 -8.23 8.47 -19.23
N ARG A 100 -8.34 7.26 -19.78
CA ARG A 100 -9.49 6.87 -20.61
C ARG A 100 -10.06 5.56 -20.13
N MET A 101 -11.39 5.49 -20.05
CA MET A 101 -12.15 4.30 -19.70
C MET A 101 -13.55 4.41 -20.33
N ASP A 102 -14.02 3.36 -21.00
CA ASP A 102 -15.39 3.17 -21.50
C ASP A 102 -16.18 4.47 -21.83
N GLY A 103 -15.69 5.23 -22.80
CA GLY A 103 -16.31 6.50 -23.24
C GLY A 103 -16.03 7.72 -22.37
N LEU A 104 -15.42 7.55 -21.20
CA LEU A 104 -14.93 8.64 -20.36
C LEU A 104 -13.47 8.96 -20.72
N SER A 105 -13.17 10.23 -20.88
CA SER A 105 -11.81 10.72 -21.04
C SER A 105 -11.57 11.87 -20.08
N SER A 106 -10.53 11.78 -19.30
CA SER A 106 -10.12 12.80 -18.35
C SER A 106 -8.65 13.14 -18.49
N THR A 107 -8.25 14.26 -17.97
CA THR A 107 -6.89 14.75 -17.98
C THR A 107 -6.51 15.27 -16.62
N LEU A 108 -5.54 14.63 -15.97
CA LEU A 108 -5.03 15.00 -14.65
C LEU A 108 -3.76 15.86 -14.81
N ALA A 109 -3.76 17.07 -14.25
CA ALA A 109 -2.55 17.88 -14.17
C ALA A 109 -1.59 17.26 -13.16
N LEU A 110 -0.33 17.08 -13.55
CA LEU A 110 0.71 16.50 -12.70
C LEU A 110 1.35 17.55 -11.79
N ILE A 111 1.75 17.10 -10.62
CA ILE A 111 2.54 17.87 -9.65
C ILE A 111 4.01 17.75 -10.04
N ASP A 112 4.80 18.78 -9.76
CA ASP A 112 6.24 18.69 -9.91
C ASP A 112 6.81 17.67 -8.90
N PRO A 113 7.47 16.59 -9.34
CA PRO A 113 8.02 15.60 -8.42
C PRO A 113 8.98 16.20 -7.38
N ASP A 114 9.69 17.28 -7.73
CA ASP A 114 10.61 17.95 -6.81
C ASP A 114 9.89 18.73 -5.69
N SER A 115 8.60 19.03 -5.86
CA SER A 115 7.77 19.66 -4.83
C SER A 115 7.18 18.66 -3.84
N ILE A 116 7.15 17.39 -4.21
CA ILE A 116 6.68 16.30 -3.33
C ILE A 116 7.83 15.87 -2.43
N ARG A 117 7.48 15.57 -1.17
CA ARG A 117 8.43 15.11 -0.17
C ARG A 117 9.31 13.97 -0.71
N GLN A 118 10.61 14.06 -0.40
CA GLN A 118 11.55 13.01 -0.76
C GLN A 118 11.44 11.84 0.22
N GLU A 119 11.35 10.64 -0.33
CA GLU A 119 11.31 9.42 0.47
C GLU A 119 12.71 9.15 1.04
N PRO A 120 12.80 8.68 2.30
CA PRO A 120 14.07 8.19 2.83
C PRO A 120 14.47 6.88 2.15
N ASP A 121 15.76 6.59 2.14
CA ASP A 121 16.24 5.26 1.77
C ASP A 121 15.70 4.22 2.75
N ILE A 122 15.29 3.06 2.22
CA ILE A 122 14.90 1.94 3.06
C ILE A 122 16.18 1.38 3.69
N PRO A 123 16.29 1.39 5.04
CA PRO A 123 17.44 0.78 5.67
C PRO A 123 17.43 -0.74 5.45
N ASP A 124 18.61 -1.33 5.32
CA ASP A 124 18.76 -2.78 5.33
C ASP A 124 18.42 -3.29 6.74
N LEU A 125 17.27 -3.96 6.87
CA LEU A 125 16.73 -4.42 8.16
C LEU A 125 16.92 -5.93 8.27
N ASP A 126 17.74 -6.36 9.23
CA ASP A 126 17.79 -7.75 9.67
C ASP A 126 16.59 -7.99 10.61
N LEU A 127 15.49 -8.48 10.03
CA LEU A 127 14.25 -8.71 10.78
C LEU A 127 14.28 -10.09 11.44
N PRO A 128 13.96 -10.16 12.77
CA PRO A 128 14.06 -11.42 13.53
C PRO A 128 12.93 -12.40 13.24
N ALA A 129 11.87 -12.00 12.54
CA ALA A 129 10.75 -12.85 12.20
C ALA A 129 10.14 -12.45 10.85
N GLU A 130 9.67 -13.46 10.12
CA GLU A 130 8.86 -13.32 8.92
C GLU A 130 7.57 -14.11 9.12
N ILE A 131 6.43 -13.47 8.89
CA ILE A 131 5.11 -14.07 8.98
C ILE A 131 4.42 -13.91 7.63
N VAL A 132 3.94 -15.02 7.09
CA VAL A 132 3.09 -15.03 5.88
C VAL A 132 1.74 -15.61 6.25
N LEU A 133 0.68 -14.84 6.05
CA LEU A 133 -0.68 -15.22 6.39
C LEU A 133 -1.66 -14.71 5.32
N GLU A 134 -2.88 -15.28 5.32
CA GLU A 134 -3.96 -14.79 4.49
C GLU A 134 -4.37 -13.37 4.90
N GLY A 135 -4.52 -12.46 3.93
CA GLY A 135 -4.90 -11.06 4.20
C GLY A 135 -6.19 -10.93 5.02
N ALA A 136 -7.16 -11.82 4.83
CA ALA A 136 -8.39 -11.86 5.60
C ALA A 136 -8.17 -12.11 7.10
N GLN A 137 -7.15 -12.88 7.49
CA GLN A 137 -6.80 -13.10 8.89
C GLN A 137 -6.19 -11.85 9.52
N LEU A 138 -5.30 -11.18 8.79
CA LEU A 138 -4.74 -9.91 9.24
C LEU A 138 -5.85 -8.87 9.43
N ASP A 139 -6.70 -8.68 8.42
CA ASP A 139 -7.83 -7.73 8.46
C ASP A 139 -8.76 -8.01 9.66
N ARG A 140 -9.07 -9.29 9.92
CA ARG A 140 -9.89 -9.68 11.06
C ARG A 140 -9.25 -9.32 12.40
N GLY A 141 -7.96 -9.60 12.57
CA GLY A 141 -7.24 -9.28 13.81
C GLY A 141 -7.11 -7.77 14.03
N ILE A 142 -6.83 -7.04 12.95
CA ILE A 142 -6.75 -5.58 12.98
C ILE A 142 -8.11 -4.95 13.32
N LYS A 143 -9.21 -5.40 12.72
CA LYS A 143 -10.56 -4.93 13.04
C LYS A 143 -10.96 -5.21 14.49
N ALA A 144 -10.55 -6.35 15.02
CA ALA A 144 -10.78 -6.66 16.43
C ALA A 144 -9.99 -5.72 17.36
N ALA A 145 -8.72 -5.47 17.06
CA ALA A 145 -7.88 -4.56 17.82
C ALA A 145 -8.43 -3.10 17.81
N ASP A 146 -8.90 -2.61 16.64
CA ASP A 146 -9.45 -1.25 16.47
C ASP A 146 -10.74 -1.00 17.30
N MET A 147 -11.40 -2.06 17.78
CA MET A 147 -12.58 -1.92 18.64
C MET A 147 -12.21 -1.48 20.07
N VAL A 148 -10.98 -1.71 20.52
CA VAL A 148 -10.57 -1.47 21.90
C VAL A 148 -9.45 -0.46 22.06
N SER A 149 -8.62 -0.24 21.05
CA SER A 149 -7.45 0.64 21.16
C SER A 149 -7.03 1.24 19.82
N ASP A 150 -6.47 2.46 19.87
CA ASP A 150 -5.79 3.09 18.72
C ASP A 150 -4.40 2.50 18.46
N HIS A 151 -3.98 1.52 19.25
CA HIS A 151 -2.68 0.85 19.14
C HIS A 151 -2.84 -0.65 18.99
N VAL A 152 -2.04 -1.25 18.12
CA VAL A 152 -1.94 -2.69 17.98
C VAL A 152 -0.54 -3.16 18.30
N ARG A 153 -0.45 -4.31 18.97
CA ARG A 153 0.78 -5.03 19.23
C ARG A 153 0.80 -6.30 18.39
N LEU A 154 1.85 -6.46 17.60
CA LEU A 154 2.11 -7.66 16.83
C LEU A 154 3.22 -8.45 17.53
N ARG A 155 2.94 -9.70 17.91
CA ARG A 155 3.87 -10.53 18.68
C ARG A 155 3.98 -11.93 18.11
N VAL A 156 5.21 -12.40 17.97
CA VAL A 156 5.51 -13.81 17.66
C VAL A 156 5.91 -14.52 18.96
N ASN A 157 5.26 -15.63 19.26
CA ASN A 157 5.61 -16.50 20.34
C ASN A 157 6.37 -17.72 19.80
N ASN A 158 7.69 -17.75 20.00
CA ASN A 158 8.53 -18.83 19.50
C ASN A 158 8.34 -20.16 20.22
N GLN A 159 7.75 -20.16 21.43
CA GLN A 159 7.52 -21.39 22.21
C GLN A 159 6.28 -22.12 21.73
N THR A 160 5.24 -21.37 21.35
CA THR A 160 3.97 -21.92 20.88
C THR A 160 3.87 -21.89 19.34
N GLU A 161 4.86 -21.29 18.65
CA GLU A 161 4.84 -21.07 17.21
C GLU A 161 3.56 -20.36 16.75
N ALA A 162 3.13 -19.35 17.53
CA ALA A 162 1.93 -18.58 17.29
C ALA A 162 2.23 -17.11 17.00
N TYR A 163 1.38 -16.49 16.19
CA TYR A 163 1.35 -15.07 15.93
C TYR A 163 0.14 -14.45 16.60
N HIS A 164 0.35 -13.36 17.33
CA HIS A 164 -0.68 -12.66 18.06
C HIS A 164 -0.84 -11.24 17.54
N ILE A 165 -2.10 -10.82 17.38
CA ILE A 165 -2.51 -9.43 17.15
C ILE A 165 -3.26 -9.00 18.40
N GLU A 166 -2.61 -8.18 19.22
CA GLU A 166 -3.08 -7.80 20.56
C GLU A 166 -3.42 -6.31 20.59
N ALA A 167 -4.44 -5.95 21.35
CA ALA A 167 -4.76 -4.57 21.69
C ALA A 167 -5.24 -4.47 23.12
N GLU A 168 -4.84 -3.42 23.83
CA GLU A 168 -5.22 -3.13 25.20
C GLU A 168 -5.82 -1.73 25.25
N GLY A 169 -7.09 -1.64 25.68
CA GLY A 169 -7.80 -0.41 25.95
C GLY A 169 -7.87 -0.12 27.45
N ASP A 170 -8.70 0.85 27.85
CA ASP A 170 -8.84 1.25 29.25
C ASP A 170 -9.53 0.17 30.12
N THR A 171 -10.48 -0.57 29.53
CA THR A 171 -11.30 -1.57 30.23
C THR A 171 -11.36 -2.91 29.53
N ASP A 172 -11.05 -2.95 28.24
CA ASP A 172 -11.21 -4.11 27.39
C ASP A 172 -9.89 -4.44 26.70
N ASP A 173 -9.68 -5.71 26.42
CA ASP A 173 -8.51 -6.21 25.70
C ASP A 173 -8.90 -7.19 24.60
N VAL A 174 -8.05 -7.33 23.60
CA VAL A 174 -8.17 -8.31 22.51
C VAL A 174 -6.84 -9.00 22.31
N ASP A 175 -6.89 -10.34 22.24
CA ASP A 175 -5.80 -11.17 21.75
C ASP A 175 -6.35 -12.07 20.64
N PHE A 176 -5.92 -11.81 19.40
CA PHE A 176 -6.24 -12.63 18.25
C PHE A 176 -5.02 -13.50 17.93
N GLU A 177 -5.10 -14.76 18.31
CA GLU A 177 -4.05 -15.76 18.13
C GLU A 177 -4.24 -16.51 16.80
N LEU A 178 -3.16 -16.64 16.05
CA LEU A 178 -3.02 -17.50 14.88
C LEU A 178 -1.93 -18.54 15.17
N SER A 179 -2.33 -19.80 15.22
CA SER A 179 -1.41 -20.92 15.37
C SER A 179 -0.58 -21.17 14.10
N ALA A 180 0.44 -22.00 14.18
CA ALA A 180 1.23 -22.38 13.01
C ALA A 180 0.37 -22.95 11.85
N ASP A 181 -0.71 -23.65 12.18
CA ASP A 181 -1.63 -24.23 11.19
C ASP A 181 -2.49 -23.17 10.47
N ASP A 182 -2.67 -21.99 11.08
CA ASP A 182 -3.42 -20.86 10.52
C ASP A 182 -2.54 -19.96 9.64
N LEU A 183 -1.23 -20.17 9.67
CA LEU A 183 -0.23 -19.37 8.95
C LEU A 183 0.28 -20.10 7.70
N ILE A 184 0.53 -19.35 6.64
CA ILE A 184 1.18 -19.89 5.43
C ILE A 184 2.66 -20.19 5.75
N ARG A 185 3.31 -19.28 6.48
CA ARG A 185 4.69 -19.46 6.93
C ARG A 185 4.96 -18.61 8.18
N LEU A 186 5.68 -19.20 9.12
CA LEU A 186 6.28 -18.50 10.25
C LEU A 186 7.76 -18.85 10.31
N THR A 187 8.61 -17.85 10.16
CA THR A 187 10.04 -17.99 10.41
C THR A 187 10.40 -17.02 11.52
N ALA A 188 10.85 -17.55 12.65
CA ALA A 188 11.26 -16.76 13.79
C ALA A 188 12.71 -17.08 14.16
N GLY A 189 13.54 -16.03 14.31
CA GLY A 189 14.89 -16.17 14.83
C GLY A 189 14.89 -16.50 16.32
N THR A 190 16.06 -16.80 16.89
CA THR A 190 16.25 -17.21 18.28
C THR A 190 16.04 -16.09 19.33
N ALA A 191 15.66 -14.89 18.92
CA ALA A 191 15.42 -13.76 19.81
C ALA A 191 14.02 -13.83 20.44
N ASP A 192 13.95 -13.59 21.76
CA ASP A 192 12.72 -13.47 22.54
C ASP A 192 11.64 -12.62 21.82
N SER A 193 10.37 -12.99 22.07
CA SER A 193 9.17 -12.33 21.55
C SER A 193 9.33 -10.81 21.42
N ARG A 194 9.40 -10.30 20.19
CA ARG A 194 9.47 -8.87 19.95
C ARG A 194 8.08 -8.31 19.70
N THR A 195 7.78 -7.30 20.47
CA THR A 195 6.52 -6.56 20.42
C THR A 195 6.69 -5.34 19.51
N TRP A 196 5.83 -5.21 18.51
CA TRP A 196 5.68 -4.00 17.73
C TRP A 196 4.37 -3.34 18.14
N THR A 197 4.46 -2.11 18.65
CA THR A 197 3.27 -1.31 18.97
C THR A 197 3.22 -0.13 18.02
N ARG A 198 2.13 0.04 17.28
CA ARG A 198 1.91 1.19 16.41
C ARG A 198 0.53 1.78 16.60
N PRO A 199 0.39 3.12 16.57
CA PRO A 199 -0.91 3.77 16.51
C PRO A 199 -1.60 3.43 15.19
N PHE A 200 -2.89 3.13 15.26
CA PHE A 200 -3.76 3.03 14.11
C PHE A 200 -4.07 4.44 13.60
N ARG A 201 -3.84 4.68 12.31
CA ARG A 201 -4.52 5.77 11.65
C ARG A 201 -5.89 5.24 11.22
N ARG A 202 -6.96 5.70 11.89
CA ARG A 202 -8.33 5.37 11.52
C ARG A 202 -8.53 5.75 10.05
N MET A 203 -8.80 4.77 9.20
CA MET A 203 -9.32 5.01 7.86
C MET A 203 -10.68 5.70 8.04
N GLN A 204 -10.74 7.01 7.83
CA GLN A 204 -12.03 7.68 7.63
C GLN A 204 -12.47 7.33 6.21
N ARG A 205 -13.54 6.56 6.10
CA ARG A 205 -14.30 6.36 4.87
C ARG A 205 -15.02 7.64 4.50
#